data_a125dc43a9773115ef1bddd79a129dc4
#
_entry.id   a125dc43a9773115ef1bddd79a129dc4
#
_cell.length_a   1.000
_cell.length_b   1.000
_cell.length_c   1.000
_cell.angle_alpha   90.00
_cell.angle_beta   90.00
_cell.angle_gamma   90.00
#
_symmetry.space_group_name_H-M   'P 1'
#
loop_
_entity.id
_entity.type
_entity.pdbx_description
1 polymer ?
#
loop_
_entity_poly.entity_id
_entity_poly.type
_entity_poly.pdbx_seq_one_letter_code
_entity_poly.pdbx_strand_id
1 'polypeptide(L)'
;LRRQRQMCIRDRNITRCMNNLEQELKCTLFLRSNKGIALTPEGRQLYEHVALAFEQLSIGEEEIRQNGELEHGLVSIGASENALRLILLEKLELFREQYPHVRLRLFNHSTPQAVQALKNYAVDFAIVTTPISIRKPLQKKSLLRYREILACGSKYKDLATAPISIHELQDLPFVGLAEGTSTREMYMNYFMENRVSFHPDIEAATTDQVLPMIVHNLGIGFYPEPLAREVINDGKIFALQLKEPLPQREVCLVTNSSTAMSTAVKKAIEFIV
;
A
#
# COMPACT_ATOMS: atom_id res chain seq x y z
N LEU A 1 -27.22 -14.57 39.50
CA LEU A 1 -27.96 -13.30 39.67
C LEU A 1 -27.02 -12.09 39.67
N ARG A 2 -25.85 -12.10 40.32
CA ARG A 2 -24.92 -10.95 40.36
C ARG A 2 -24.25 -10.68 39.01
N ARG A 3 -23.87 -11.71 38.25
CA ARG A 3 -23.29 -11.59 36.89
C ARG A 3 -24.32 -11.05 35.86
N GLN A 4 -25.58 -11.48 35.93
CA GLN A 4 -26.64 -10.99 35.04
C GLN A 4 -26.98 -9.51 35.29
N ARG A 5 -27.01 -9.06 36.56
CA ARG A 5 -27.23 -7.64 36.89
C ARG A 5 -26.08 -6.74 36.40
N GLN A 6 -24.83 -7.18 36.50
CA GLN A 6 -23.69 -6.41 35.97
C GLN A 6 -23.70 -6.31 34.45
N MET A 7 -24.12 -7.37 33.74
CA MET A 7 -24.25 -7.38 32.29
C MET A 7 -25.36 -6.39 31.83
N CYS A 8 -26.55 -6.41 32.46
CA CYS A 8 -27.63 -5.49 32.14
C CYS A 8 -27.30 -4.01 32.38
N ILE A 9 -26.48 -3.67 33.40
CA ILE A 9 -26.07 -2.28 33.67
C ILE A 9 -25.09 -1.81 32.62
N ARG A 10 -24.18 -2.68 32.18
CA ARG A 10 -23.19 -2.39 31.15
C ARG A 10 -23.84 -2.16 29.79
N ASP A 11 -24.82 -2.98 29.42
CA ASP A 11 -25.54 -2.88 28.16
C ASP A 11 -26.39 -1.60 28.07
N ARG A 12 -27.04 -1.22 29.17
CA ARG A 12 -27.79 0.06 29.26
C ARG A 12 -26.90 1.27 29.10
N ASN A 13 -25.72 1.26 29.70
CA ASN A 13 -24.78 2.37 29.59
C ASN A 13 -24.23 2.49 28.16
N ILE A 14 -23.87 1.38 27.50
CA ILE A 14 -23.42 1.39 26.11
C ILE A 14 -24.51 1.94 25.19
N THR A 15 -25.75 1.45 25.31
CA THR A 15 -26.88 1.93 24.52
C THR A 15 -27.12 3.42 24.71
N ARG A 16 -27.04 3.91 25.94
CA ARG A 16 -27.20 5.33 26.26
C ARG A 16 -26.09 6.17 25.65
N CYS A 17 -24.83 5.74 25.76
CA CYS A 17 -23.69 6.44 25.15
C CYS A 17 -23.83 6.52 23.63
N MET A 18 -24.24 5.42 22.97
CA MET A 18 -24.43 5.41 21.53
C MET A 18 -25.58 6.32 21.08
N ASN A 19 -26.70 6.32 21.80
CA ASN A 19 -27.81 7.22 21.49
C ASN A 19 -27.42 8.71 21.69
N ASN A 20 -26.65 9.02 22.72
CA ASN A 20 -26.13 10.38 22.91
C ASN A 20 -25.21 10.80 21.75
N LEU A 21 -24.34 9.90 21.30
CA LEU A 21 -23.45 10.15 20.16
C LEU A 21 -24.24 10.42 18.87
N GLU A 22 -25.28 9.62 18.58
CA GLU A 22 -26.17 9.83 17.44
C GLU A 22 -26.90 11.20 17.52
N GLN A 23 -27.32 11.61 18.71
CA GLN A 23 -27.94 12.93 18.94
C GLN A 23 -26.94 14.08 18.72
N GLU A 24 -25.72 13.93 19.21
CA GLU A 24 -24.66 14.94 19.10
C GLU A 24 -24.23 15.13 17.65
N LEU A 25 -24.07 14.01 16.90
CA LEU A 25 -23.73 14.01 15.49
C LEU A 25 -24.93 14.30 14.56
N LYS A 26 -26.16 14.32 15.11
CA LYS A 26 -27.41 14.51 14.37
C LYS A 26 -27.60 13.53 13.21
N CYS A 27 -27.11 12.32 13.36
CA CYS A 27 -27.27 11.24 12.38
C CYS A 27 -27.46 9.90 13.08
N THR A 28 -28.06 8.93 12.39
CA THR A 28 -28.22 7.55 12.87
C THR A 28 -26.98 6.75 12.45
N LEU A 29 -26.32 6.13 13.42
CA LEU A 29 -25.12 5.32 13.20
C LEU A 29 -25.43 3.82 13.15
N PHE A 30 -26.54 3.40 13.81
CA PHE A 30 -26.87 1.99 13.99
C PHE A 30 -28.29 1.69 13.51
N LEU A 31 -28.41 0.65 12.65
CA LEU A 31 -29.69 0.05 12.28
C LEU A 31 -29.97 -1.12 13.23
N ARG A 32 -31.03 -0.98 14.05
CA ARG A 32 -31.46 -2.01 15.02
C ARG A 32 -32.61 -2.81 14.40
N SER A 33 -32.47 -4.14 14.36
CA SER A 33 -33.49 -5.06 13.87
C SER A 33 -33.61 -6.27 14.78
N ASN A 34 -34.66 -7.06 14.59
CA ASN A 34 -34.84 -8.34 15.30
C ASN A 34 -33.73 -9.36 14.99
N LYS A 35 -32.91 -9.10 13.97
CA LYS A 35 -31.78 -9.96 13.54
C LYS A 35 -30.44 -9.46 14.07
N GLY A 36 -30.41 -8.33 14.80
CA GLY A 36 -29.19 -7.75 15.35
C GLY A 36 -29.01 -6.27 15.01
N ILE A 37 -27.78 -5.78 15.17
CA ILE A 37 -27.37 -4.39 14.94
C ILE A 37 -26.45 -4.34 13.73
N ALA A 38 -26.70 -3.43 12.78
CA ALA A 38 -25.85 -3.13 11.64
C ALA A 38 -25.47 -1.65 11.64
N LEU A 39 -24.40 -1.29 10.98
CA LEU A 39 -23.98 0.12 10.80
C LEU A 39 -24.71 0.74 9.60
N THR A 40 -25.08 2.01 9.74
CA THR A 40 -25.45 2.86 8.60
C THR A 40 -24.19 3.21 7.77
N PRO A 41 -24.30 3.83 6.57
CA PRO A 41 -23.15 4.38 5.86
C PRO A 41 -22.32 5.36 6.72
N GLU A 42 -22.98 6.27 7.42
CA GLU A 42 -22.37 7.22 8.34
C GLU A 42 -21.70 6.49 9.52
N GLY A 43 -22.38 5.49 10.06
CA GLY A 43 -21.85 4.61 11.11
C GLY A 43 -20.60 3.85 10.67
N ARG A 44 -20.54 3.41 9.42
CA ARG A 44 -19.38 2.73 8.86
C ARG A 44 -18.20 3.69 8.70
N GLN A 45 -18.45 4.89 8.18
CA GLN A 45 -17.44 5.92 8.06
C GLN A 45 -16.84 6.29 9.43
N LEU A 46 -17.66 6.50 10.43
CA LEU A 46 -17.20 6.80 11.79
C LEU A 46 -16.43 5.60 12.38
N TYR A 47 -16.92 4.37 12.17
CA TYR A 47 -16.30 3.15 12.68
C TYR A 47 -14.87 2.98 12.16
N GLU A 48 -14.60 3.27 10.89
CA GLU A 48 -13.24 3.19 10.31
C GLU A 48 -12.27 4.12 11.06
N HIS A 49 -12.68 5.34 11.37
CA HIS A 49 -11.86 6.28 12.16
C HIS A 49 -11.69 5.83 13.60
N VAL A 50 -12.78 5.37 14.24
CA VAL A 50 -12.75 4.91 15.64
C VAL A 50 -11.91 3.64 15.78
N ALA A 51 -12.01 2.71 14.84
CA ALA A 51 -11.21 1.48 14.85
C ALA A 51 -9.70 1.79 14.78
N LEU A 52 -9.29 2.71 13.91
CA LEU A 52 -7.91 3.19 13.83
C LEU A 52 -7.45 3.85 15.12
N ALA A 53 -8.29 4.73 15.70
CA ALA A 53 -7.97 5.41 16.95
C ALA A 53 -7.82 4.41 18.12
N PHE A 54 -8.72 3.43 18.22
CA PHE A 54 -8.67 2.40 19.25
C PHE A 54 -7.43 1.51 19.11
N GLU A 55 -7.07 1.17 17.88
CA GLU A 55 -5.85 0.43 17.58
C GLU A 55 -4.60 1.19 18.05
N GLN A 56 -4.53 2.50 17.78
CA GLN A 56 -3.42 3.35 18.22
C GLN A 56 -3.34 3.45 19.75
N LEU A 57 -4.46 3.55 20.44
CA LEU A 57 -4.50 3.51 21.90
C LEU A 57 -3.99 2.18 22.45
N SER A 58 -4.40 1.06 21.86
CA SER A 58 -3.96 -0.28 22.27
C SER A 58 -2.46 -0.47 22.04
N ILE A 59 -1.91 0.07 20.94
CA ILE A 59 -0.47 0.06 20.68
C ILE A 59 0.26 0.86 21.76
N GLY A 60 -0.22 2.07 22.08
CA GLY A 60 0.38 2.91 23.11
C GLY A 60 0.35 2.26 24.52
N GLU A 61 -0.75 1.60 24.88
CA GLU A 61 -0.82 0.83 26.14
C GLU A 61 0.18 -0.32 26.19
N GLU A 62 0.33 -1.05 25.08
CA GLU A 62 1.28 -2.15 24.97
C GLU A 62 2.73 -1.66 24.99
N GLU A 63 3.05 -0.57 24.29
CA GLU A 63 4.37 0.07 24.34
C GLU A 63 4.74 0.52 25.75
N ILE A 64 3.82 1.08 26.53
CA ILE A 64 4.04 1.49 27.91
C ILE A 64 4.29 0.27 28.81
N ARG A 65 3.56 -0.82 28.60
CA ARG A 65 3.74 -2.06 29.37
C ARG A 65 5.10 -2.73 29.11
N GLN A 66 5.62 -2.57 27.90
CA GLN A 66 6.87 -3.20 27.45
C GLN A 66 8.09 -2.28 27.56
N ASN A 67 7.95 -1.10 28.17
CA ASN A 67 9.01 -0.12 28.39
C ASN A 67 10.11 -0.64 29.33
N GLY A 68 10.97 -1.49 28.83
CA GLY A 68 12.15 -2.00 29.53
C GLY A 68 13.15 -2.71 28.65
N GLU A 69 12.71 -3.37 27.57
CA GLU A 69 13.61 -4.16 26.73
C GLU A 69 13.28 -3.99 25.25
N LEU A 70 14.32 -3.79 24.45
CA LEU A 70 14.29 -3.73 22.95
C LEU A 70 13.69 -4.99 22.31
N GLU A 71 13.37 -6.00 23.10
CA GLU A 71 12.94 -7.32 22.64
C GLU A 71 11.46 -7.39 22.24
N HIS A 72 10.64 -6.45 22.69
CA HIS A 72 9.18 -6.53 22.48
C HIS A 72 8.65 -5.17 21.98
N GLY A 73 8.32 -5.06 20.71
CA GLY A 73 7.74 -3.86 20.13
C GLY A 73 6.84 -4.22 18.94
N LEU A 74 6.02 -3.27 18.51
CA LEU A 74 5.26 -3.35 17.26
C LEU A 74 5.80 -2.32 16.29
N VAL A 75 6.02 -2.73 15.04
CA VAL A 75 6.37 -1.85 13.92
C VAL A 75 5.32 -2.02 12.83
N SER A 76 4.59 -0.94 12.56
CA SER A 76 3.53 -0.89 11.55
C SER A 76 4.04 -0.16 10.30
N ILE A 77 4.05 -0.84 9.17
CA ILE A 77 4.66 -0.38 7.92
C ILE A 77 3.61 -0.32 6.82
N GLY A 78 3.43 0.84 6.20
CA GLY A 78 2.68 0.96 4.95
C GLY A 78 3.63 0.75 3.76
N ALA A 79 3.39 -0.24 2.93
CA ALA A 79 4.27 -0.53 1.81
C ALA A 79 3.49 -0.63 0.49
N SER A 80 4.05 -0.10 -0.59
CA SER A 80 3.56 -0.44 -1.92
C SER A 80 4.11 -1.80 -2.35
N GLU A 81 3.38 -2.54 -3.17
CA GLU A 81 3.75 -3.89 -3.63
C GLU A 81 5.18 -3.93 -4.21
N ASN A 82 5.51 -2.98 -5.08
CA ASN A 82 6.84 -2.90 -5.66
C ASN A 82 7.92 -2.61 -4.59
N ALA A 83 7.64 -1.73 -3.64
CA ALA A 83 8.60 -1.41 -2.57
C ALA A 83 8.81 -2.60 -1.63
N LEU A 84 7.74 -3.33 -1.32
CA LEU A 84 7.80 -4.55 -0.53
C LEU A 84 8.75 -5.57 -1.18
N ARG A 85 8.55 -5.86 -2.47
CA ARG A 85 9.29 -6.91 -3.19
C ARG A 85 10.69 -6.51 -3.60
N LEU A 86 10.92 -5.21 -3.90
CA LEU A 86 12.22 -4.73 -4.37
C LEU A 86 13.27 -4.59 -3.27
N ILE A 87 12.84 -4.30 -2.03
CA ILE A 87 13.80 -4.01 -0.96
C ILE A 87 13.32 -4.47 0.42
N LEU A 88 12.03 -4.34 0.73
CA LEU A 88 11.59 -4.44 2.12
C LEU A 88 11.66 -5.87 2.65
N LEU A 89 11.30 -6.88 1.84
CA LEU A 89 11.32 -8.29 2.29
C LEU A 89 12.70 -8.72 2.74
N GLU A 90 13.75 -8.47 1.95
CA GLU A 90 15.13 -8.81 2.29
C GLU A 90 15.58 -8.11 3.59
N LYS A 91 15.25 -6.82 3.72
CA LYS A 91 15.60 -6.04 4.91
C LYS A 91 14.84 -6.50 6.16
N LEU A 92 13.58 -6.90 6.01
CA LEU A 92 12.79 -7.42 7.13
C LEU A 92 13.22 -8.83 7.55
N GLU A 93 13.74 -9.65 6.64
CA GLU A 93 14.35 -10.94 6.97
C GLU A 93 15.52 -10.73 7.95
N LEU A 94 16.48 -9.91 7.58
CA LEU A 94 17.62 -9.56 8.44
C LEU A 94 17.20 -8.93 9.77
N PHE A 95 16.21 -8.05 9.73
CA PHE A 95 15.67 -7.43 10.94
C PHE A 95 15.05 -8.49 11.88
N ARG A 96 14.29 -9.44 11.34
CA ARG A 96 13.65 -10.53 12.12
C ARG A 96 14.65 -11.49 12.71
N GLU A 97 15.77 -11.76 12.07
CA GLU A 97 16.85 -12.57 12.62
C GLU A 97 17.44 -11.92 13.87
N GLN A 98 17.64 -10.60 13.86
CA GLN A 98 18.23 -9.88 14.98
C GLN A 98 17.22 -9.52 16.08
N TYR A 99 15.96 -9.28 15.72
CA TYR A 99 14.88 -8.89 16.64
C TYR A 99 13.67 -9.82 16.53
N PRO A 100 13.78 -11.11 16.91
CA PRO A 100 12.74 -12.12 16.65
C PRO A 100 11.43 -11.85 17.39
N HIS A 101 11.46 -11.09 18.48
CA HIS A 101 10.29 -10.78 19.31
C HIS A 101 9.57 -9.49 18.91
N VAL A 102 10.16 -8.66 18.03
CA VAL A 102 9.48 -7.49 17.51
C VAL A 102 8.39 -7.92 16.53
N ARG A 103 7.16 -7.48 16.77
CA ARG A 103 6.03 -7.76 15.91
C ARG A 103 6.04 -6.80 14.71
N LEU A 104 5.88 -7.33 13.51
CA LEU A 104 5.77 -6.56 12.28
C LEU A 104 4.32 -6.60 11.78
N ARG A 105 3.79 -5.45 11.44
CA ARG A 105 2.48 -5.30 10.79
C ARG A 105 2.68 -4.60 9.45
N LEU A 106 2.42 -5.32 8.37
CA LEU A 106 2.58 -4.83 7.00
C LEU A 106 1.21 -4.57 6.38
N PHE A 107 1.05 -3.37 5.83
CA PHE A 107 -0.14 -3.00 5.08
C PHE A 107 0.25 -2.80 3.61
N ASN A 108 -0.39 -3.54 2.70
CA ASN A 108 -0.23 -3.32 1.27
C ASN A 108 -1.14 -2.15 0.85
N HIS A 109 -0.50 -1.06 0.46
CA HIS A 109 -1.16 0.19 0.10
C HIS A 109 -0.62 0.73 -1.23
N SER A 110 -1.45 1.40 -2.02
CA SER A 110 -0.92 2.29 -3.05
C SER A 110 -0.13 3.45 -2.42
N THR A 111 0.76 4.09 -3.18
CA THR A 111 1.56 5.22 -2.65
C THR A 111 0.70 6.30 -1.97
N PRO A 112 -0.43 6.78 -2.55
CA PRO A 112 -1.30 7.75 -1.88
C PRO A 112 -1.91 7.21 -0.57
N GLN A 113 -2.35 5.94 -0.56
CA GLN A 113 -2.92 5.31 0.63
C GLN A 113 -1.90 5.16 1.75
N ALA A 114 -0.67 4.73 1.44
CA ALA A 114 0.40 4.62 2.44
C ALA A 114 0.77 5.98 3.04
N VAL A 115 0.86 7.02 2.21
CA VAL A 115 1.09 8.40 2.69
C VAL A 115 -0.07 8.89 3.55
N GLN A 116 -1.30 8.56 3.22
CA GLN A 116 -2.47 8.92 4.04
C GLN A 116 -2.51 8.13 5.35
N ALA A 117 -2.21 6.84 5.34
CA ALA A 117 -2.08 6.02 6.54
C ALA A 117 -1.01 6.60 7.50
N LEU A 118 0.13 7.05 6.97
CA LEU A 118 1.18 7.70 7.76
C LEU A 118 0.71 9.05 8.36
N LYS A 119 -0.05 9.86 7.61
CA LYS A 119 -0.66 11.10 8.13
C LYS A 119 -1.65 10.84 9.25
N ASN A 120 -2.40 9.75 9.16
CA ASN A 120 -3.41 9.34 10.14
C ASN A 120 -2.82 8.53 11.30
N TYR A 121 -1.49 8.39 11.38
CA TYR A 121 -0.79 7.59 12.41
C TYR A 121 -1.18 6.10 12.43
N ALA A 122 -1.74 5.59 11.34
CA ALA A 122 -2.08 4.16 11.21
C ALA A 122 -0.85 3.29 10.93
N VAL A 123 0.24 3.90 10.47
CA VAL A 123 1.55 3.26 10.27
C VAL A 123 2.65 4.17 10.81
N ASP A 124 3.76 3.58 11.24
CA ASP A 124 4.91 4.28 11.81
C ASP A 124 5.76 4.95 10.70
N PHE A 125 5.88 4.30 9.57
CA PHE A 125 6.51 4.81 8.37
C PHE A 125 5.97 4.11 7.13
N ALA A 126 6.29 4.67 5.96
CA ALA A 126 5.88 4.08 4.69
C ALA A 126 7.07 3.83 3.77
N ILE A 127 7.07 2.72 3.03
CA ILE A 127 8.01 2.40 1.96
C ILE A 127 7.23 2.32 0.66
N VAL A 128 7.42 3.28 -0.20
CA VAL A 128 6.59 3.48 -1.39
C VAL A 128 7.43 3.85 -2.61
N THR A 129 6.82 3.81 -3.78
CA THR A 129 7.50 4.15 -5.04
C THR A 129 7.08 5.51 -5.57
N THR A 130 7.98 6.20 -6.25
CA THR A 130 7.67 7.44 -6.97
C THR A 130 6.63 7.19 -8.09
N PRO A 131 5.84 8.21 -8.50
CA PRO A 131 5.82 9.58 -7.98
C PRO A 131 5.20 9.68 -6.60
N ILE A 132 5.75 10.59 -5.78
CA ILE A 132 5.28 10.83 -4.40
C ILE A 132 5.05 12.33 -4.22
N SER A 133 3.84 12.71 -3.87
CA SER A 133 3.50 14.08 -3.52
C SER A 133 3.33 14.20 -2.00
N ILE A 134 4.33 14.77 -1.33
CA ILE A 134 4.30 15.00 0.12
C ILE A 134 4.68 16.43 0.46
N ARG A 135 4.21 16.89 1.62
CA ARG A 135 4.55 18.20 2.22
C ARG A 135 4.94 17.99 3.68
N LYS A 136 5.64 18.95 4.26
CA LYS A 136 5.92 18.95 5.71
C LYS A 136 4.63 18.71 6.51
N PRO A 137 4.68 17.92 7.58
CA PRO A 137 5.84 17.38 8.27
C PRO A 137 6.42 16.09 7.67
N LEU A 138 5.85 15.55 6.58
CA LEU A 138 6.37 14.34 5.96
C LEU A 138 7.70 14.62 5.23
N GLN A 139 8.60 13.64 5.34
CA GLN A 139 9.92 13.65 4.72
C GLN A 139 10.12 12.37 3.93
N LYS A 140 10.86 12.43 2.83
CA LYS A 140 11.23 11.25 2.05
C LYS A 140 12.75 11.11 1.97
N LYS A 141 13.21 9.86 1.98
CA LYS A 141 14.59 9.46 1.68
C LYS A 141 14.54 8.41 0.57
N SER A 142 15.32 8.62 -0.51
CA SER A 142 15.45 7.60 -1.58
C SER A 142 16.30 6.45 -1.05
N LEU A 143 15.84 5.22 -1.29
CA LEU A 143 16.49 3.98 -0.87
C LEU A 143 17.07 3.21 -2.06
N LEU A 144 16.33 3.11 -3.16
CA LEU A 144 16.69 2.34 -4.33
C LEU A 144 16.17 3.03 -5.59
N ARG A 145 16.98 3.07 -6.64
CA ARG A 145 16.54 3.45 -7.99
C ARG A 145 16.35 2.21 -8.84
N TYR A 146 15.28 2.18 -9.61
CA TYR A 146 14.99 1.09 -10.54
C TYR A 146 14.33 1.61 -11.81
N ARG A 147 14.37 0.76 -12.84
CA ARG A 147 13.71 1.02 -14.12
C ARG A 147 12.51 0.12 -14.26
N GLU A 148 11.54 0.60 -15.01
CA GLU A 148 10.45 -0.23 -15.52
C GLU A 148 10.72 -0.60 -16.96
N ILE A 149 10.14 -1.70 -17.38
CA ILE A 149 10.12 -2.16 -18.77
C ILE A 149 8.67 -2.27 -19.22
N LEU A 150 8.44 -2.09 -20.50
CA LEU A 150 7.24 -2.59 -21.13
C LEU A 150 7.50 -4.05 -21.52
N ALA A 151 6.64 -4.96 -21.09
CA ALA A 151 6.80 -6.39 -21.32
C ALA A 151 5.61 -6.98 -22.07
N CYS A 152 5.86 -8.03 -22.82
CA CYS A 152 4.85 -8.81 -23.51
C CYS A 152 5.04 -10.31 -23.29
N GLY A 153 3.99 -11.08 -23.43
CA GLY A 153 4.06 -12.54 -23.44
C GLY A 153 4.47 -13.12 -24.81
N SER A 154 4.55 -14.42 -24.90
CA SER A 154 5.03 -15.16 -26.07
C SER A 154 4.26 -14.86 -27.37
N LYS A 155 2.97 -14.52 -27.28
CA LYS A 155 2.13 -14.14 -28.42
C LYS A 155 2.66 -12.90 -29.17
N TYR A 156 3.30 -11.99 -28.46
CA TYR A 156 3.78 -10.72 -28.99
C TYR A 156 5.31 -10.62 -29.03
N LYS A 157 6.03 -11.75 -28.90
CA LYS A 157 7.50 -11.80 -28.81
C LYS A 157 8.23 -11.14 -29.98
N ASP A 158 7.62 -11.15 -31.16
CA ASP A 158 8.21 -10.57 -32.37
C ASP A 158 8.39 -9.05 -32.25
N LEU A 159 7.58 -8.38 -31.41
CA LEU A 159 7.72 -6.95 -31.10
C LEU A 159 9.00 -6.63 -30.31
N ALA A 160 9.61 -7.61 -29.67
CA ALA A 160 10.84 -7.43 -28.90
C ALA A 160 12.13 -7.55 -29.75
N THR A 161 12.00 -7.82 -31.07
CA THR A 161 13.15 -8.03 -31.96
C THR A 161 13.82 -6.73 -32.41
N ALA A 162 13.13 -5.59 -32.34
CA ALA A 162 13.63 -4.27 -32.75
C ALA A 162 13.03 -3.15 -31.86
N PRO A 163 13.70 -2.00 -31.77
CA PRO A 163 13.14 -0.85 -31.06
C PRO A 163 11.81 -0.40 -31.68
N ILE A 164 10.78 -0.26 -30.84
CA ILE A 164 9.40 0.07 -31.22
C ILE A 164 8.97 1.37 -30.58
N SER A 165 8.19 2.19 -31.31
CA SER A 165 7.58 3.39 -30.73
C SER A 165 6.31 3.05 -29.95
N ILE A 166 6.03 3.81 -28.89
CA ILE A 166 4.79 3.68 -28.14
C ILE A 166 3.55 3.94 -29.03
N HIS A 167 3.70 4.72 -30.10
CA HIS A 167 2.65 4.98 -31.10
C HIS A 167 2.25 3.72 -31.89
N GLU A 168 3.19 2.78 -32.10
CA GLU A 168 2.96 1.53 -32.83
C GLU A 168 2.21 0.49 -31.99
N LEU A 169 2.03 0.76 -30.69
CA LEU A 169 1.43 -0.17 -29.72
C LEU A 169 -0.02 0.16 -29.36
N GLN A 170 -0.61 1.22 -29.94
CA GLN A 170 -1.92 1.73 -29.55
C GLN A 170 -3.07 0.73 -29.74
N ASP A 171 -2.96 -0.15 -30.73
CA ASP A 171 -3.97 -1.15 -31.03
C ASP A 171 -3.77 -2.49 -30.27
N LEU A 172 -2.75 -2.55 -29.41
CA LEU A 172 -2.50 -3.75 -28.60
C LEU A 172 -3.21 -3.66 -27.25
N PRO A 173 -3.72 -4.79 -26.73
CA PRO A 173 -4.33 -4.78 -25.41
C PRO A 173 -3.29 -4.46 -24.34
N PHE A 174 -3.61 -3.51 -23.46
CA PHE A 174 -2.79 -3.12 -22.33
C PHE A 174 -3.36 -3.64 -21.00
N VAL A 175 -2.46 -4.19 -20.19
CA VAL A 175 -2.70 -4.49 -18.78
C VAL A 175 -2.13 -3.34 -17.96
N GLY A 176 -2.97 -2.61 -17.27
CA GLY A 176 -2.59 -1.48 -16.43
C GLY A 176 -3.06 -1.62 -15.00
N LEU A 177 -2.70 -0.65 -14.16
CA LEU A 177 -3.21 -0.56 -12.80
C LEU A 177 -4.54 0.22 -12.79
N ALA A 178 -5.38 -0.09 -11.81
CA ALA A 178 -6.63 0.63 -11.55
C ALA A 178 -6.38 2.11 -11.21
N GLU A 179 -7.39 2.93 -11.39
CA GLU A 179 -7.36 4.35 -11.04
C GLU A 179 -7.04 4.59 -9.56
N GLY A 180 -6.55 5.81 -9.24
CA GLY A 180 -6.20 6.18 -7.87
C GLY A 180 -4.84 5.67 -7.39
N THR A 181 -4.01 5.12 -8.29
CA THR A 181 -2.61 4.79 -7.99
C THR A 181 -1.66 5.79 -8.66
N SER A 182 -0.62 6.24 -7.93
CA SER A 182 0.39 7.13 -8.51
C SER A 182 1.13 6.51 -9.71
N THR A 183 1.19 5.20 -9.79
CA THR A 183 1.79 4.48 -10.92
C THR A 183 0.91 4.61 -12.17
N ARG A 184 -0.41 4.47 -12.03
CA ARG A 184 -1.34 4.72 -13.14
C ARG A 184 -1.23 6.15 -13.65
N GLU A 185 -1.23 7.14 -12.74
CA GLU A 185 -1.07 8.55 -13.09
C GLU A 185 0.25 8.81 -13.83
N MET A 186 1.33 8.18 -13.40
CA MET A 186 2.63 8.29 -14.07
C MET A 186 2.58 7.76 -15.51
N TYR A 187 1.95 6.61 -15.74
CA TYR A 187 1.82 6.08 -17.11
C TYR A 187 0.88 6.94 -17.96
N MET A 188 -0.23 7.41 -17.40
CA MET A 188 -1.10 8.36 -18.09
C MET A 188 -0.33 9.60 -18.58
N ASN A 189 0.51 10.17 -17.70
CA ASN A 189 1.34 11.32 -18.05
C ASN A 189 2.38 10.95 -19.12
N TYR A 190 3.04 9.81 -19.01
CA TYR A 190 4.01 9.34 -20.00
C TYR A 190 3.37 9.21 -21.39
N PHE A 191 2.19 8.61 -21.50
CA PHE A 191 1.47 8.50 -22.76
C PHE A 191 1.03 9.88 -23.28
N MET A 192 0.52 10.73 -22.39
CA MET A 192 0.09 12.09 -22.76
C MET A 192 1.27 12.94 -23.29
N GLU A 193 2.43 12.88 -22.64
CA GLU A 193 3.66 13.57 -23.07
C GLU A 193 4.10 13.11 -24.45
N ASN A 194 3.90 11.84 -24.77
CA ASN A 194 4.16 11.26 -26.09
C ASN A 194 2.97 11.39 -27.07
N ARG A 195 1.90 12.14 -26.70
CA ARG A 195 0.71 12.38 -27.53
C ARG A 195 -0.02 11.10 -27.93
N VAL A 196 -0.04 10.12 -27.08
CA VAL A 196 -0.74 8.83 -27.22
C VAL A 196 -1.83 8.75 -26.16
N SER A 197 -3.01 8.28 -26.54
CA SER A 197 -4.06 7.96 -25.55
C SER A 197 -3.74 6.64 -24.85
N PHE A 198 -3.94 6.61 -23.54
CA PHE A 198 -3.74 5.40 -22.75
C PHE A 198 -5.04 4.95 -22.09
N HIS A 199 -5.55 3.84 -22.57
CA HIS A 199 -6.71 3.17 -22.00
C HIS A 199 -6.38 1.68 -21.86
N PRO A 200 -6.06 1.19 -20.67
CA PRO A 200 -5.82 -0.24 -20.50
C PRO A 200 -7.12 -1.02 -20.71
N ASP A 201 -7.03 -2.12 -21.41
CA ASP A 201 -8.14 -3.06 -21.65
C ASP A 201 -8.42 -3.90 -20.40
N ILE A 202 -7.39 -4.09 -19.56
CA ILE A 202 -7.48 -4.84 -18.31
C ILE A 202 -6.87 -4.00 -17.20
N GLU A 203 -7.62 -3.84 -16.12
CA GLU A 203 -7.18 -3.13 -14.93
C GLU A 203 -6.92 -4.10 -13.78
N ALA A 204 -5.70 -4.05 -13.24
CA ALA A 204 -5.27 -4.82 -12.09
C ALA A 204 -5.26 -3.93 -10.83
N ALA A 205 -5.66 -4.47 -9.71
CA ALA A 205 -5.66 -3.73 -8.44
C ALA A 205 -4.22 -3.48 -7.92
N THR A 206 -3.32 -4.43 -8.16
CA THR A 206 -1.94 -4.41 -7.65
C THR A 206 -0.94 -4.85 -8.73
N THR A 207 0.32 -4.45 -8.59
CA THR A 207 1.36 -4.73 -9.60
C THR A 207 1.67 -6.22 -9.73
N ASP A 208 1.55 -7.00 -8.67
CA ASP A 208 1.78 -8.46 -8.70
C ASP A 208 0.81 -9.20 -9.63
N GLN A 209 -0.39 -8.67 -9.87
CA GLN A 209 -1.37 -9.21 -10.80
C GLN A 209 -1.00 -8.96 -12.27
N VAL A 210 -0.23 -7.91 -12.56
CA VAL A 210 0.11 -7.52 -13.94
C VAL A 210 1.00 -8.57 -14.63
N LEU A 211 2.04 -9.04 -13.95
CA LEU A 211 3.00 -9.98 -14.55
C LEU A 211 2.37 -11.31 -14.97
N PRO A 212 1.55 -11.99 -14.16
CA PRO A 212 0.83 -13.19 -14.59
C PRO A 212 -0.07 -12.96 -15.82
N MET A 213 -0.73 -11.80 -15.89
CA MET A 213 -1.58 -11.46 -17.04
C MET A 213 -0.76 -11.32 -18.33
N ILE A 214 0.42 -10.70 -18.26
CA ILE A 214 1.35 -10.61 -19.39
C ILE A 214 1.83 -12.02 -19.81
N VAL A 215 2.23 -12.86 -18.86
CA VAL A 215 2.63 -14.25 -19.11
C VAL A 215 1.56 -15.03 -19.85
N HIS A 216 0.30 -14.82 -19.49
CA HIS A 216 -0.86 -15.46 -20.12
C HIS A 216 -1.35 -14.75 -21.41
N ASN A 217 -0.56 -13.81 -21.95
CA ASN A 217 -0.85 -13.10 -23.21
C ASN A 217 -2.17 -12.32 -23.21
N LEU A 218 -2.62 -11.85 -22.04
CA LEU A 218 -3.82 -11.02 -21.94
C LEU A 218 -3.59 -9.58 -22.46
N GLY A 219 -2.34 -9.16 -22.53
CA GLY A 219 -1.92 -7.87 -23.07
C GLY A 219 -0.43 -7.63 -22.81
N ILE A 220 0.01 -6.44 -23.23
CA ILE A 220 1.32 -5.90 -22.85
C ILE A 220 1.17 -5.03 -21.62
N GLY A 221 2.24 -4.81 -20.85
CA GLY A 221 2.13 -4.01 -19.63
C GLY A 221 3.48 -3.59 -19.06
N PHE A 222 3.47 -2.53 -18.26
CA PHE A 222 4.66 -2.06 -17.58
C PHE A 222 4.89 -2.83 -16.30
N TYR A 223 6.16 -3.15 -16.05
CA TYR A 223 6.56 -3.90 -14.86
C TYR A 223 7.99 -3.54 -14.42
N PRO A 224 8.29 -3.57 -13.10
CA PRO A 224 9.66 -3.33 -12.62
C PRO A 224 10.66 -4.33 -13.19
N GLU A 225 11.68 -3.84 -13.88
CA GLU A 225 12.72 -4.69 -14.51
C GLU A 225 13.34 -5.69 -13.52
N PRO A 226 13.74 -5.30 -12.28
CA PRO A 226 14.36 -6.25 -11.35
C PRO A 226 13.44 -7.42 -10.98
N LEU A 227 12.12 -7.18 -10.88
CA LEU A 227 11.14 -8.22 -10.55
C LEU A 227 10.73 -9.09 -11.75
N ALA A 228 11.06 -8.64 -12.96
CA ALA A 228 10.77 -9.36 -14.20
C ALA A 228 11.89 -10.32 -14.63
N ARG A 229 13.11 -10.17 -14.09
CA ARG A 229 14.33 -10.82 -14.58
C ARG A 229 14.23 -12.34 -14.67
N GLU A 230 13.72 -12.99 -13.65
CA GLU A 230 13.58 -14.45 -13.65
C GLU A 230 12.64 -14.91 -14.76
N VAL A 231 11.51 -14.25 -14.90
CA VAL A 231 10.46 -14.60 -15.88
C VAL A 231 10.93 -14.32 -17.32
N ILE A 232 11.78 -13.29 -17.50
CA ILE A 232 12.46 -13.00 -18.78
C ILE A 232 13.49 -14.11 -19.09
N ASN A 233 14.32 -14.48 -18.11
CA ASN A 233 15.32 -15.54 -18.27
C ASN A 233 14.69 -16.89 -18.59
N ASP A 234 13.51 -17.16 -18.04
CA ASP A 234 12.69 -18.34 -18.36
C ASP A 234 12.06 -18.29 -19.76
N GLY A 235 12.17 -17.17 -20.47
CA GLY A 235 11.57 -16.98 -21.80
C GLY A 235 10.03 -16.89 -21.79
N LYS A 236 9.41 -16.61 -20.64
CA LYS A 236 7.95 -16.50 -20.51
C LYS A 236 7.42 -15.13 -20.90
N ILE A 237 8.25 -14.10 -20.74
CA ILE A 237 7.97 -12.74 -21.19
C ILE A 237 9.18 -12.12 -21.88
N PHE A 238 8.93 -11.07 -22.66
CA PHE A 238 9.93 -10.38 -23.47
C PHE A 238 9.83 -8.88 -23.19
N ALA A 239 10.98 -8.24 -22.94
CA ALA A 239 11.04 -6.79 -22.76
C ALA A 239 11.04 -6.08 -24.12
N LEU A 240 10.13 -5.15 -24.31
CA LEU A 240 10.06 -4.31 -25.50
C LEU A 240 11.03 -3.14 -25.36
N GLN A 241 11.81 -2.87 -26.39
CA GLN A 241 12.72 -1.73 -26.44
C GLN A 241 11.97 -0.50 -26.96
N LEU A 242 11.46 0.32 -26.05
CA LEU A 242 10.78 1.57 -26.43
C LEU A 242 11.78 2.61 -26.92
N LYS A 243 11.43 3.31 -28.01
CA LYS A 243 12.17 4.48 -28.51
C LYS A 243 12.04 5.66 -27.57
N GLU A 244 10.88 5.79 -26.91
CA GLU A 244 10.58 6.83 -25.94
C GLU A 244 11.03 6.35 -24.54
N PRO A 245 11.94 7.10 -23.85
CA PRO A 245 12.47 6.66 -22.56
C PRO A 245 11.42 6.67 -21.47
N LEU A 246 11.37 5.59 -20.70
CA LEU A 246 10.53 5.52 -19.50
C LEU A 246 11.12 6.35 -18.36
N PRO A 247 10.28 6.97 -17.51
CA PRO A 247 10.75 7.69 -16.35
C PRO A 247 11.44 6.75 -15.35
N GLN A 248 12.54 7.23 -14.76
CA GLN A 248 13.20 6.51 -13.66
C GLN A 248 12.32 6.55 -12.40
N ARG A 249 12.34 5.47 -11.65
CA ARG A 249 11.59 5.33 -10.41
C ARG A 249 12.50 5.09 -9.22
N GLU A 250 12.01 5.48 -8.07
CA GLU A 250 12.70 5.27 -6.80
C GLU A 250 11.76 4.58 -5.80
N VAL A 251 12.33 3.72 -4.98
CA VAL A 251 11.73 3.29 -3.71
C VAL A 251 12.17 4.30 -2.65
N CYS A 252 11.23 4.81 -1.90
CA CYS A 252 11.47 5.83 -0.88
C CYS A 252 10.91 5.40 0.46
N LEU A 253 11.68 5.66 1.51
CA LEU A 253 11.18 5.73 2.88
C LEU A 253 10.48 7.08 3.06
N VAL A 254 9.28 7.06 3.62
CA VAL A 254 8.52 8.25 4.02
C VAL A 254 8.28 8.19 5.53
N THR A 255 8.64 9.25 6.23
CA THR A 255 8.49 9.38 7.69
C THR A 255 7.76 10.68 8.03
N ASN A 256 7.20 10.74 9.24
CA ASN A 256 6.59 11.95 9.78
C ASN A 256 7.51 12.54 10.87
N SER A 257 8.09 13.72 10.59
CA SER A 257 9.02 14.39 11.52
C SER A 257 8.36 14.96 12.77
N SER A 258 7.03 15.05 12.81
CA SER A 258 6.29 15.52 13.98
C SER A 258 5.97 14.40 15.00
N THR A 259 6.26 13.14 14.68
CA THR A 259 5.94 11.98 15.51
C THR A 259 7.18 11.44 16.18
N ALA A 260 7.11 11.21 17.50
CA ALA A 260 8.15 10.48 18.20
C ALA A 260 8.10 9.00 17.79
N MET A 261 9.23 8.45 17.39
CA MET A 261 9.35 7.04 16.99
C MET A 261 9.80 6.21 18.18
N SER A 262 9.18 5.03 18.37
CA SER A 262 9.63 4.03 19.33
C SER A 262 11.04 3.53 18.99
N THR A 263 11.71 2.88 19.94
CA THR A 263 13.03 2.30 19.70
C THR A 263 13.00 1.20 18.65
N ALA A 264 11.97 0.37 18.64
CA ALA A 264 11.77 -0.68 17.64
C ALA A 264 11.63 -0.09 16.21
N VAL A 265 10.84 0.98 16.07
CA VAL A 265 10.66 1.69 14.79
C VAL A 265 11.98 2.29 14.30
N LYS A 266 12.76 2.95 15.18
CA LYS A 266 14.08 3.49 14.82
C LYS A 266 15.02 2.40 14.33
N LYS A 267 15.06 1.27 15.03
CA LYS A 267 15.88 0.11 14.65
C LYS A 267 15.44 -0.48 13.31
N ALA A 268 14.13 -0.65 13.08
CA ALA A 268 13.63 -1.12 11.79
C ALA A 268 14.03 -0.18 10.64
N ILE A 269 13.94 1.12 10.84
CA ILE A 269 14.39 2.10 9.83
C ILE A 269 15.91 2.02 9.58
N GLU A 270 16.73 1.84 10.63
CA GLU A 270 18.19 1.66 10.49
C GLU A 270 18.56 0.45 9.61
N PHE A 271 17.79 -0.64 9.69
CA PHE A 271 17.98 -1.82 8.82
C PHE A 271 17.57 -1.60 7.38
N ILE A 272 16.55 -0.77 7.15
CA ILE A 272 16.00 -0.53 5.82
C ILE A 272 16.88 0.45 5.03
N VAL A 273 17.52 1.38 5.71
CA VAL A 273 18.31 2.47 5.15
C VAL A 273 19.75 2.10 4.92
#